data_2ac853a1ae929b36c401e77ca5d7a507
#
_entry.id   2ac853a1ae929b36c401e77ca5d7a507
#
_cell.length_a   1.000
_cell.length_b   1.000
_cell.length_c   1.000
_cell.angle_alpha   90.00
_cell.angle_beta   90.00
_cell.angle_gamma   90.00
#
_symmetry.space_group_name_H-M   'P 1'
#
loop_
_entity.id
_entity.type
_entity.pdbx_description
1 polymer ?
#
loop_
_entity_poly.entity_id
_entity_poly.type
_entity_poly.pdbx_seq_one_letter_code
_entity_poly.pdbx_strand_id
1 'polypeptide(L)'
;RTLDVYGDKLGYPAEMAERLWADIDAGLDENVNYLDLRAIMQNATENGEYVYYRTDHHWTTKGAYLAYTELMRAWSREADIIPKSAFEIETVENFYGTTWSRAGLKFIAPDTLELWHFDGEDGYTVTDPTTGKSFSGFYNRAYLAKKDKYSAFLDGTHGVLTVTKNDGTDRPTLLVLKDSFFNSTVPFLAQHYDLVVVNLSVGGVKPLAEYIAQYGCDGVLIMYNGENIMENDALASVIYQKKQPKQEDAQ
;
A
#
# COMPACT_ATOMS: atom_id res chain seq x y z
N ARG A 1 5.19 8.73 -9.44
CA ARG A 1 6.45 7.97 -9.53
C ARG A 1 7.39 8.53 -10.61
N THR A 2 6.97 8.55 -11.85
CA THR A 2 7.85 8.96 -12.96
C THR A 2 8.22 10.43 -12.88
N LEU A 3 7.28 11.30 -12.58
CA LEU A 3 7.54 12.74 -12.46
C LEU A 3 8.26 13.09 -11.16
N ASP A 4 7.92 12.44 -10.04
CA ASP A 4 8.51 12.77 -8.74
C ASP A 4 9.93 12.22 -8.57
N VAL A 5 10.26 11.08 -9.22
CA VAL A 5 11.56 10.40 -9.03
C VAL A 5 12.48 10.56 -10.24
N TYR A 6 11.92 10.68 -11.45
CA TYR A 6 12.66 10.69 -12.71
C TYR A 6 12.35 11.92 -13.59
N GLY A 7 11.53 12.87 -13.14
CA GLY A 7 11.03 13.97 -13.95
C GLY A 7 12.14 14.78 -14.62
N ASP A 8 13.15 15.16 -13.85
CA ASP A 8 14.30 15.93 -14.37
C ASP A 8 15.08 15.22 -15.47
N LYS A 9 15.15 13.88 -15.38
CA LYS A 9 15.85 13.04 -16.38
C LYS A 9 15.03 12.85 -17.66
N LEU A 10 13.71 13.00 -17.56
CA LEU A 10 12.79 12.78 -18.68
C LEU A 10 12.42 14.07 -19.43
N GLY A 11 12.75 15.24 -18.85
CA GLY A 11 12.42 16.55 -19.43
C GLY A 11 10.91 16.83 -19.55
N TYR A 12 10.09 16.16 -18.77
CA TYR A 12 8.66 16.42 -18.70
C TYR A 12 8.35 17.52 -17.68
N PRO A 13 7.36 18.42 -17.97
CA PRO A 13 6.93 19.40 -16.99
C PRO A 13 6.30 18.69 -15.77
N ALA A 14 6.85 18.93 -14.59
CA ALA A 14 6.38 18.38 -13.32
C ALA A 14 5.24 19.19 -12.69
N GLU A 15 4.74 20.25 -13.38
CA GLU A 15 3.80 21.23 -12.83
C GLU A 15 2.54 20.62 -12.21
N MET A 16 1.99 19.56 -12.79
CA MET A 16 0.79 18.92 -12.24
C MET A 16 1.10 18.15 -10.94
N ALA A 17 2.23 17.48 -10.88
CA ALA A 17 2.65 16.78 -9.67
C ALA A 17 2.98 17.77 -8.56
N GLU A 18 3.73 18.84 -8.86
CA GLU A 18 4.05 19.92 -7.91
C GLU A 18 2.78 20.56 -7.36
N ARG A 19 1.81 20.84 -8.21
CA ARG A 19 0.52 21.38 -7.79
C ARG A 19 -0.24 20.45 -6.86
N LEU A 20 -0.31 19.14 -7.20
CA LEU A 20 -0.94 18.15 -6.33
C LEU A 20 -0.34 18.16 -4.93
N TRP A 21 0.98 18.12 -4.85
CA TRP A 21 1.66 18.07 -3.55
C TRP A 21 1.49 19.38 -2.77
N ALA A 22 1.51 20.53 -3.45
CA ALA A 22 1.22 21.82 -2.83
C ALA A 22 -0.23 21.89 -2.31
N ASP A 23 -1.19 21.36 -3.05
CA ASP A 23 -2.60 21.32 -2.63
C ASP A 23 -2.79 20.36 -1.44
N ILE A 24 -2.08 19.23 -1.39
CA ILE A 24 -2.07 18.33 -0.24
C ILE A 24 -1.50 19.06 0.98
N ASP A 25 -0.30 19.62 0.88
CA ASP A 25 0.37 20.31 1.97
C ASP A 25 -0.47 21.46 2.53
N ALA A 26 -1.16 22.20 1.66
CA ALA A 26 -2.04 23.29 2.07
C ALA A 26 -3.36 22.84 2.71
N GLY A 27 -3.81 21.61 2.40
CA GLY A 27 -5.09 21.06 2.86
C GLY A 27 -5.00 20.18 4.09
N LEU A 28 -3.79 19.82 4.54
CA LEU A 28 -3.61 18.94 5.70
C LEU A 28 -3.98 19.66 7.01
N ASP A 29 -4.76 18.97 7.84
CA ASP A 29 -5.04 19.38 9.21
C ASP A 29 -3.81 19.13 10.09
N GLU A 30 -3.58 19.99 11.10
CA GLU A 30 -2.44 19.88 12.02
C GLU A 30 -2.40 18.55 12.83
N ASN A 31 -3.53 17.86 12.93
CA ASN A 31 -3.64 16.56 13.60
C ASN A 31 -3.34 15.36 12.67
N VAL A 32 -3.05 15.61 11.39
CA VAL A 32 -2.69 14.57 10.44
C VAL A 32 -1.17 14.42 10.38
N ASN A 33 -0.66 13.26 10.76
CA ASN A 33 0.76 12.95 10.57
C ASN A 33 0.98 12.57 9.10
N TYR A 34 1.50 13.51 8.32
CA TYR A 34 1.80 13.31 6.91
C TYR A 34 3.24 12.84 6.71
N LEU A 35 3.42 11.79 5.93
CA LEU A 35 4.73 11.27 5.55
C LEU A 35 4.89 11.35 4.03
N ASP A 36 5.75 12.25 3.57
CA ASP A 36 6.16 12.37 2.18
C ASP A 36 7.35 11.46 1.87
N LEU A 37 7.13 10.47 1.02
CA LEU A 37 8.16 9.49 0.62
C LEU A 37 8.96 9.92 -0.62
N ARG A 38 8.67 11.07 -1.25
CA ARG A 38 9.31 11.47 -2.51
C ARG A 38 10.82 11.58 -2.38
N ALA A 39 11.29 12.36 -1.41
CA ALA A 39 12.71 12.61 -1.23
C ALA A 39 13.52 11.33 -0.92
N ILE A 40 12.98 10.44 -0.10
CA ILE A 40 13.66 9.19 0.25
C ILE A 40 13.71 8.22 -0.94
N MET A 41 12.62 8.13 -1.72
CA MET A 41 12.59 7.30 -2.92
C MET A 41 13.50 7.84 -4.03
N GLN A 42 13.58 9.17 -4.18
CA GLN A 42 14.50 9.81 -5.10
C GLN A 42 15.95 9.52 -4.71
N ASN A 43 16.31 9.76 -3.44
CA ASN A 43 17.66 9.48 -2.93
C ASN A 43 18.06 8.02 -3.12
N ALA A 44 17.16 7.07 -2.81
CA ALA A 44 17.41 5.64 -3.04
C ALA A 44 17.71 5.35 -4.53
N THR A 45 16.92 5.95 -5.44
CA THR A 45 17.11 5.79 -6.88
C THR A 45 18.44 6.39 -7.35
N GLU A 46 18.84 7.56 -6.86
CA GLU A 46 20.11 8.22 -7.18
C GLU A 46 21.32 7.41 -6.71
N ASN A 47 21.16 6.71 -5.59
CA ASN A 47 22.15 5.76 -5.07
C ASN A 47 22.13 4.40 -5.78
N GLY A 48 21.34 4.24 -6.85
CA GLY A 48 21.30 3.04 -7.67
C GLY A 48 20.39 1.93 -7.11
N GLU A 49 19.61 2.20 -6.08
CA GLU A 49 18.63 1.23 -5.57
C GLU A 49 17.46 1.09 -6.54
N TYR A 50 17.01 -0.16 -6.74
CA TYR A 50 15.92 -0.47 -7.64
C TYR A 50 14.59 -0.49 -6.87
N VAL A 51 14.02 0.70 -6.64
CA VAL A 51 12.82 0.89 -5.80
C VAL A 51 11.50 0.90 -6.58
N TYR A 52 11.54 1.02 -7.92
CA TYR A 52 10.36 0.93 -8.79
C TYR A 52 10.61 0.00 -9.96
N TYR A 53 9.60 -0.79 -10.35
CA TYR A 53 9.67 -1.64 -11.54
C TYR A 53 9.73 -0.79 -12.83
N ARG A 54 10.45 -1.27 -13.84
CA ARG A 54 10.47 -0.66 -15.19
C ARG A 54 9.22 -0.99 -15.98
N THR A 55 8.74 -2.22 -15.82
CA THR A 55 7.65 -2.77 -16.63
C THR A 55 6.30 -2.70 -15.93
N ASP A 56 6.27 -2.31 -14.65
CA ASP A 56 5.05 -2.19 -13.85
C ASP A 56 4.95 -0.81 -13.19
N HIS A 57 3.74 -0.42 -12.77
CA HIS A 57 3.51 0.88 -12.13
C HIS A 57 3.79 0.89 -10.63
N HIS A 58 4.00 -0.26 -10.02
CA HIS A 58 4.28 -0.36 -8.59
C HIS A 58 5.76 -0.08 -8.26
N TRP A 59 6.01 0.17 -7.00
CA TRP A 59 7.35 0.01 -6.43
C TRP A 59 7.74 -1.46 -6.34
N THR A 60 9.03 -1.73 -6.18
CA THR A 60 9.54 -3.07 -5.87
C THR A 60 9.32 -3.40 -4.40
N THR A 61 9.54 -4.64 -4.00
CA THR A 61 9.51 -5.02 -2.58
C THR A 61 10.57 -4.26 -1.77
N LYS A 62 11.69 -3.87 -2.38
CA LYS A 62 12.69 -2.98 -1.77
C LYS A 62 12.12 -1.58 -1.52
N GLY A 63 11.38 -1.03 -2.48
CA GLY A 63 10.68 0.25 -2.30
C GLY A 63 9.62 0.18 -1.21
N ALA A 64 8.85 -0.91 -1.16
CA ALA A 64 7.86 -1.14 -0.10
C ALA A 64 8.51 -1.27 1.28
N TYR A 65 9.66 -1.96 1.38
CA TYR A 65 10.42 -2.04 2.62
C TYR A 65 10.97 -0.67 3.05
N LEU A 66 11.46 0.14 2.12
CA LEU A 66 11.90 1.50 2.41
C LEU A 66 10.74 2.35 2.95
N ALA A 67 9.57 2.29 2.31
CA ALA A 67 8.37 2.98 2.81
C ALA A 67 7.98 2.51 4.23
N TYR A 68 8.05 1.20 4.50
CA TYR A 68 7.82 0.63 5.83
C TYR A 68 8.81 1.20 6.85
N THR A 69 10.10 1.26 6.54
CA THR A 69 11.10 1.78 7.50
C THR A 69 10.88 3.25 7.83
N GLU A 70 10.51 4.06 6.83
CA GLU A 70 10.19 5.47 7.05
C GLU A 70 8.91 5.66 7.86
N LEU A 71 7.89 4.83 7.62
CA LEU A 71 6.67 4.84 8.41
C LEU A 71 6.94 4.51 9.89
N MET A 72 7.76 3.50 10.16
CA MET A 72 8.15 3.14 11.53
C MET A 72 8.94 4.26 12.20
N ARG A 73 9.82 4.97 11.49
CA ARG A 73 10.53 6.15 12.00
C ARG A 73 9.57 7.29 12.31
N ALA A 74 8.64 7.59 11.39
CA ALA A 74 7.62 8.63 11.58
C ALA A 74 6.74 8.36 12.82
N TRP A 75 6.53 7.09 13.15
CA TRP A 75 5.82 6.67 14.36
C TRP A 75 6.71 6.56 15.61
N SER A 76 7.97 7.00 15.55
CA SER A 76 8.96 6.88 16.64
C SER A 76 9.20 5.43 17.08
N ARG A 77 9.08 4.48 16.15
CA ARG A 77 9.26 3.03 16.35
C ARG A 77 10.48 2.49 15.59
N GLU A 78 11.52 3.28 15.46
CA GLU A 78 12.74 2.88 14.74
C GLU A 78 13.39 1.62 15.31
N ALA A 79 13.35 1.45 16.62
CA ALA A 79 13.89 0.27 17.29
C ALA A 79 13.15 -1.03 16.96
N ASP A 80 11.90 -0.93 16.45
CA ASP A 80 11.07 -2.07 16.09
C ASP A 80 11.24 -2.46 14.60
N ILE A 81 12.02 -1.72 13.82
CA ILE A 81 12.22 -2.02 12.41
C ILE A 81 12.86 -3.40 12.25
N ILE A 82 12.16 -4.29 11.55
CA ILE A 82 12.69 -5.61 11.21
C ILE A 82 13.82 -5.43 10.18
N PRO A 83 15.06 -5.85 10.48
CA PRO A 83 16.18 -5.64 9.57
C PRO A 83 16.07 -6.52 8.32
N LYS A 84 16.62 -6.05 7.18
CA LYS A 84 16.61 -6.81 5.91
C LYS A 84 17.17 -8.24 6.06
N SER A 85 18.12 -8.43 6.97
CA SER A 85 18.72 -9.73 7.24
C SER A 85 17.79 -10.77 7.88
N ALA A 86 16.62 -10.34 8.36
CA ALA A 86 15.58 -11.23 8.89
C ALA A 86 14.72 -11.88 7.80
N PHE A 87 14.94 -11.50 6.53
CA PHE A 87 14.14 -12.00 5.42
C PHE A 87 14.98 -12.90 4.50
N GLU A 88 14.38 -14.02 4.07
CA GLU A 88 14.83 -14.82 2.94
C GLU A 88 14.15 -14.27 1.68
N ILE A 89 14.95 -13.92 0.66
CA ILE A 89 14.44 -13.28 -0.56
C ILE A 89 14.34 -14.33 -1.67
N GLU A 90 13.11 -14.67 -2.04
CA GLU A 90 12.80 -15.44 -3.24
C GLU A 90 12.70 -14.50 -4.45
N THR A 91 13.40 -14.81 -5.53
CA THR A 91 13.35 -14.06 -6.78
C THR A 91 12.51 -14.79 -7.84
N VAL A 92 11.59 -14.07 -8.45
CA VAL A 92 10.72 -14.58 -9.53
C VAL A 92 11.03 -13.81 -10.80
N GLU A 93 11.68 -14.48 -11.72
CA GLU A 93 12.12 -13.92 -13.00
C GLU A 93 10.95 -13.71 -13.99
N ASN A 94 11.24 -12.94 -15.05
CA ASN A 94 10.31 -12.70 -16.16
C ASN A 94 9.00 -12.04 -15.73
N PHE A 95 9.08 -11.00 -14.91
CA PHE A 95 7.95 -10.16 -14.55
C PHE A 95 7.76 -9.05 -15.58
N TYR A 96 6.63 -9.10 -16.30
CA TYR A 96 6.16 -8.06 -17.21
C TYR A 96 4.86 -7.48 -16.66
N GLY A 97 4.92 -6.28 -16.12
CA GLY A 97 3.80 -5.65 -15.45
C GLY A 97 2.83 -4.92 -16.38
N THR A 98 1.95 -4.15 -15.75
CA THR A 98 0.85 -3.45 -16.42
C THR A 98 1.34 -2.31 -17.32
N THR A 99 2.39 -1.61 -16.95
CA THR A 99 2.98 -0.53 -17.78
C THR A 99 3.48 -1.07 -19.10
N TRP A 100 4.23 -2.18 -19.10
CA TRP A 100 4.70 -2.85 -20.31
C TRP A 100 3.52 -3.32 -21.18
N SER A 101 2.52 -3.90 -20.53
CA SER A 101 1.33 -4.42 -21.22
C SER A 101 0.53 -3.35 -21.95
N ARG A 102 0.44 -2.15 -21.37
CA ARG A 102 -0.27 -1.00 -21.93
C ARG A 102 0.55 -0.28 -23.00
N ALA A 103 1.84 -0.09 -22.75
CA ALA A 103 2.72 0.66 -23.65
C ALA A 103 3.11 -0.10 -24.92
N GLY A 104 3.01 -1.44 -24.92
CA GLY A 104 3.39 -2.27 -26.07
C GLY A 104 4.89 -2.27 -26.40
N LEU A 105 5.74 -1.79 -25.50
CA LEU A 105 7.19 -1.67 -25.67
C LEU A 105 7.89 -3.01 -25.41
N LYS A 106 7.79 -3.91 -26.38
CA LYS A 106 8.26 -5.31 -26.25
C LYS A 106 9.78 -5.48 -26.12
N PHE A 107 10.55 -4.44 -26.39
CA PHE A 107 12.03 -4.46 -26.31
C PHE A 107 12.56 -4.21 -24.88
N ILE A 108 11.71 -3.81 -23.94
CA ILE A 108 12.12 -3.61 -22.55
C ILE A 108 12.32 -4.97 -21.88
N ALA A 109 13.47 -5.17 -21.24
CA ALA A 109 13.76 -6.37 -20.48
C ALA A 109 12.77 -6.53 -19.31
N PRO A 110 12.43 -7.78 -18.92
CA PRO A 110 11.57 -8.03 -17.77
C PRO A 110 12.20 -7.53 -16.47
N ASP A 111 11.35 -7.34 -15.48
CA ASP A 111 11.74 -7.16 -14.10
C ASP A 111 11.87 -8.52 -13.39
N THR A 112 12.42 -8.49 -12.19
CA THR A 112 12.41 -9.58 -11.23
C THR A 112 11.52 -9.17 -10.07
N LEU A 113 10.52 -10.00 -9.73
CA LEU A 113 9.69 -9.81 -8.55
C LEU A 113 10.39 -10.47 -7.37
N GLU A 114 10.46 -9.80 -6.23
CA GLU A 114 11.01 -10.35 -4.98
C GLU A 114 9.87 -10.61 -3.99
N LEU A 115 9.81 -11.83 -3.46
CA LEU A 115 8.97 -12.21 -2.33
C LEU A 115 9.89 -12.35 -1.12
N TRP A 116 9.60 -11.60 -0.07
CA TRP A 116 10.42 -11.55 1.14
C TRP A 116 9.76 -12.39 2.23
N HIS A 117 10.34 -13.54 2.51
CA HIS A 117 9.87 -14.52 3.49
C HIS A 117 10.55 -14.31 4.84
N PHE A 118 9.88 -14.68 5.91
CA PHE A 118 10.43 -14.65 7.26
C PHE A 118 9.88 -15.81 8.10
N ASP A 119 10.60 -16.17 9.15
CA ASP A 119 10.23 -17.28 10.02
C ASP A 119 8.85 -17.07 10.65
N GLY A 120 7.96 -18.04 10.50
CA GLY A 120 6.61 -18.01 11.03
C GLY A 120 5.59 -17.21 10.19
N GLU A 121 5.89 -16.88 8.93
CA GLU A 121 4.95 -16.19 8.04
C GLU A 121 3.68 -17.03 7.76
N ASP A 122 3.77 -18.34 7.81
CA ASP A 122 2.66 -19.28 7.65
C ASP A 122 1.66 -19.24 8.83
N GLY A 123 2.07 -18.68 9.97
CA GLY A 123 1.20 -18.41 11.11
C GLY A 123 0.23 -17.24 10.91
N TYR A 124 0.37 -16.48 9.81
CA TYR A 124 -0.56 -15.42 9.46
C TYR A 124 -1.71 -15.95 8.61
N THR A 125 -2.91 -15.43 8.87
CA THR A 125 -4.09 -15.70 8.07
C THR A 125 -4.58 -14.40 7.43
N VAL A 126 -4.73 -14.45 6.11
CA VAL A 126 -5.39 -13.39 5.33
C VAL A 126 -6.80 -13.85 5.02
N THR A 127 -7.79 -13.07 5.41
CA THR A 127 -9.20 -13.40 5.22
C THR A 127 -9.92 -12.28 4.46
N ASP A 128 -10.70 -12.66 3.45
CA ASP A 128 -11.69 -11.77 2.84
C ASP A 128 -13.01 -11.94 3.59
N PRO A 129 -13.42 -10.99 4.44
CA PRO A 129 -14.63 -11.10 5.24
C PRO A 129 -15.92 -11.05 4.40
N THR A 130 -15.85 -10.59 3.14
CA THR A 130 -17.00 -10.53 2.23
C THR A 130 -17.33 -11.92 1.68
N THR A 131 -16.30 -12.69 1.37
CA THR A 131 -16.46 -14.04 0.79
C THR A 131 -16.27 -15.16 1.81
N GLY A 132 -15.69 -14.86 2.97
CA GLY A 132 -15.31 -15.83 3.99
C GLY A 132 -14.09 -16.69 3.59
N LYS A 133 -13.43 -16.39 2.47
CA LYS A 133 -12.24 -17.11 2.04
C LYS A 133 -11.00 -16.66 2.82
N SER A 134 -10.16 -17.62 3.16
CA SER A 134 -8.90 -17.37 3.86
C SER A 134 -7.76 -18.14 3.24
N PHE A 135 -6.54 -17.63 3.41
CA PHE A 135 -5.30 -18.33 3.07
C PHE A 135 -4.21 -18.00 4.09
N SER A 136 -3.21 -18.88 4.19
CA SER A 136 -2.06 -18.72 5.08
C SER A 136 -0.95 -17.94 4.38
N GLY A 137 -0.23 -17.11 5.13
CA GLY A 137 0.86 -16.26 4.62
C GLY A 137 0.35 -15.10 3.77
N PHE A 138 1.25 -14.52 2.96
CA PHE A 138 0.98 -13.26 2.25
C PHE A 138 0.96 -13.44 0.72
N TYR A 139 1.33 -14.61 0.20
CA TYR A 139 1.59 -14.82 -1.22
C TYR A 139 0.76 -15.96 -1.82
N ASN A 140 -0.14 -15.63 -2.76
CA ASN A 140 -0.76 -16.67 -3.59
C ASN A 140 0.14 -17.02 -4.76
N ARG A 141 0.88 -18.11 -4.62
CA ARG A 141 1.87 -18.59 -5.62
C ARG A 141 1.28 -18.95 -6.98
N ALA A 142 -0.03 -19.18 -7.07
CA ALA A 142 -0.68 -19.48 -8.36
C ALA A 142 -0.57 -18.33 -9.37
N TYR A 143 -0.39 -17.08 -8.89
CA TYR A 143 -0.17 -15.93 -9.76
C TYR A 143 1.22 -15.87 -10.37
N LEU A 144 2.22 -16.53 -9.78
CA LEU A 144 3.59 -16.54 -10.31
C LEU A 144 3.70 -17.20 -11.69
N ALA A 145 2.78 -18.12 -12.00
CA ALA A 145 2.67 -18.73 -13.33
C ALA A 145 1.84 -17.89 -14.32
N LYS A 146 1.20 -16.80 -13.87
CA LYS A 146 0.36 -15.93 -14.70
C LYS A 146 1.15 -14.71 -15.18
N LYS A 147 0.55 -13.96 -16.11
CA LYS A 147 1.12 -12.69 -16.57
C LYS A 147 1.19 -11.65 -15.45
N ASP A 148 0.12 -11.52 -14.69
CA ASP A 148 0.03 -10.63 -13.53
C ASP A 148 0.62 -11.32 -12.29
N LYS A 149 1.95 -11.32 -12.20
CA LYS A 149 2.67 -11.90 -11.06
C LYS A 149 2.56 -11.03 -9.80
N TYR A 150 2.32 -9.72 -9.92
CA TYR A 150 2.17 -8.84 -8.76
C TYR A 150 0.95 -9.21 -7.91
N SER A 151 -0.08 -9.77 -8.52
CA SER A 151 -1.24 -10.32 -7.81
C SER A 151 -0.92 -11.50 -6.88
N ALA A 152 0.33 -11.98 -6.85
CA ALA A 152 0.77 -12.91 -5.80
C ALA A 152 0.66 -12.29 -4.41
N PHE A 153 0.89 -10.98 -4.28
CA PHE A 153 0.66 -10.28 -3.02
C PHE A 153 -0.84 -10.24 -2.69
N LEU A 154 -1.20 -10.81 -1.55
CA LEU A 154 -2.56 -10.81 -0.97
C LEU A 154 -3.66 -11.37 -1.90
N ASP A 155 -3.33 -12.34 -2.77
CA ASP A 155 -4.29 -12.93 -3.72
C ASP A 155 -4.91 -11.91 -4.70
N GLY A 156 -4.20 -10.80 -4.96
CA GLY A 156 -4.61 -9.78 -5.93
C GLY A 156 -5.47 -8.68 -5.34
N THR A 157 -6.66 -8.47 -5.94
CA THR A 157 -7.49 -7.30 -5.63
C THR A 157 -8.74 -7.70 -4.83
N HIS A 158 -8.85 -7.19 -3.61
CA HIS A 158 -9.98 -7.38 -2.70
C HIS A 158 -10.47 -6.03 -2.18
N GLY A 159 -11.75 -5.95 -1.82
CA GLY A 159 -12.33 -4.74 -1.22
C GLY A 159 -11.89 -4.56 0.23
N VAL A 160 -11.99 -5.61 1.03
CA VAL A 160 -11.53 -5.66 2.41
C VAL A 160 -10.78 -6.96 2.65
N LEU A 161 -9.64 -6.89 3.32
CA LEU A 161 -8.94 -8.05 3.88
C LEU A 161 -8.63 -7.80 5.35
N THR A 162 -8.68 -8.85 6.15
CA THR A 162 -8.08 -8.87 7.49
C THR A 162 -6.83 -9.73 7.46
N VAL A 163 -5.78 -9.29 8.15
CA VAL A 163 -4.52 -10.02 8.30
C VAL A 163 -4.26 -10.17 9.79
N THR A 164 -4.29 -11.39 10.27
CA THR A 164 -4.10 -11.70 11.70
C THR A 164 -3.07 -12.78 11.88
N LYS A 165 -2.34 -12.77 12.98
CA LYS A 165 -1.45 -13.85 13.38
C LYS A 165 -2.10 -14.72 14.45
N ASN A 166 -2.13 -16.03 14.21
CA ASN A 166 -2.81 -16.99 15.06
C ASN A 166 -1.89 -17.54 16.18
N ASP A 167 -1.21 -16.64 16.92
CA ASP A 167 -0.30 -17.02 18.02
C ASP A 167 -0.83 -16.66 19.41
N GLY A 168 -2.06 -16.14 19.49
CA GLY A 168 -2.70 -15.73 20.74
C GLY A 168 -2.14 -14.43 21.33
N THR A 169 -1.26 -13.74 20.62
CA THR A 169 -0.74 -12.43 21.06
C THR A 169 -1.77 -11.36 20.71
N ASP A 170 -2.11 -10.52 21.69
CA ASP A 170 -2.92 -9.32 21.47
C ASP A 170 -2.06 -8.25 20.81
N ARG A 171 -2.46 -7.82 19.60
CA ARG A 171 -1.78 -6.80 18.80
C ARG A 171 -2.71 -5.65 18.52
N PRO A 172 -2.20 -4.41 18.47
CA PRO A 172 -3.02 -3.30 18.04
C PRO A 172 -3.48 -3.53 16.58
N THR A 173 -4.73 -3.17 16.31
CA THR A 173 -5.34 -3.30 14.99
C THR A 173 -5.19 -2.00 14.20
N LEU A 174 -4.57 -2.06 13.05
CA LEU A 174 -4.39 -0.92 12.14
C LEU A 174 -5.34 -1.02 10.95
N LEU A 175 -6.22 -0.03 10.81
CA LEU A 175 -7.01 0.15 9.60
C LEU A 175 -6.17 0.82 8.52
N VAL A 176 -6.08 0.21 7.35
CA VAL A 176 -5.32 0.75 6.23
C VAL A 176 -6.23 1.00 5.03
N LEU A 177 -6.47 2.27 4.72
CA LEU A 177 -7.06 2.66 3.43
C LEU A 177 -5.95 2.76 2.39
N LYS A 178 -6.06 2.01 1.31
CA LYS A 178 -4.91 1.82 0.42
C LYS A 178 -5.27 1.67 -1.06
N ASP A 179 -4.27 1.86 -1.91
CA ASP A 179 -4.22 1.33 -3.26
C ASP A 179 -3.34 0.06 -3.35
N SER A 180 -3.13 -0.47 -4.55
CA SER A 180 -2.37 -1.71 -4.76
C SER A 180 -0.88 -1.64 -4.38
N PHE A 181 -0.31 -0.44 -4.24
CA PHE A 181 1.08 -0.28 -3.78
C PHE A 181 1.30 -0.86 -2.39
N PHE A 182 0.31 -0.72 -1.51
CA PHE A 182 0.42 -1.23 -0.14
C PHE A 182 0.50 -2.76 -0.06
N ASN A 183 0.05 -3.51 -1.06
CA ASN A 183 0.03 -4.97 -1.00
C ASN A 183 1.40 -5.57 -0.64
N SER A 184 2.48 -5.05 -1.23
CA SER A 184 3.84 -5.49 -0.94
C SER A 184 4.42 -4.97 0.38
N THR A 185 3.74 -4.03 1.06
CA THR A 185 4.12 -3.52 2.39
C THR A 185 3.54 -4.36 3.54
N VAL A 186 2.44 -5.09 3.26
CA VAL A 186 1.71 -5.88 4.28
C VAL A 186 2.60 -6.86 5.04
N PRO A 187 3.50 -7.65 4.42
CA PRO A 187 4.35 -8.60 5.13
C PRO A 187 5.23 -7.95 6.21
N PHE A 188 5.58 -6.68 6.03
CA PHE A 188 6.39 -5.93 6.99
C PHE A 188 5.54 -5.41 8.15
N LEU A 189 4.41 -4.74 7.87
CA LEU A 189 3.56 -4.15 8.91
C LEU A 189 2.78 -5.17 9.73
N ALA A 190 2.39 -6.30 9.13
CA ALA A 190 1.69 -7.37 9.82
C ALA A 190 2.50 -7.99 10.98
N GLN A 191 3.82 -7.80 11.02
CA GLN A 191 4.65 -8.25 12.13
C GLN A 191 4.45 -7.41 13.40
N HIS A 192 3.84 -6.23 13.29
CA HIS A 192 3.61 -5.28 14.38
C HIS A 192 2.13 -5.10 14.73
N TYR A 193 1.23 -5.34 13.77
CA TYR A 193 -0.19 -5.05 13.87
C TYR A 193 -1.02 -6.18 13.28
N ASP A 194 -2.20 -6.39 13.81
CA ASP A 194 -3.28 -6.97 13.03
C ASP A 194 -3.78 -5.90 12.04
N LEU A 195 -4.04 -6.27 10.79
CA LEU A 195 -4.38 -5.30 9.75
C LEU A 195 -5.81 -5.49 9.25
N VAL A 196 -6.50 -4.39 9.07
CA VAL A 196 -7.73 -4.30 8.27
C VAL A 196 -7.42 -3.47 7.04
N VAL A 197 -7.30 -4.13 5.90
CA VAL A 197 -6.82 -3.51 4.65
C VAL A 197 -8.01 -3.25 3.73
N VAL A 198 -8.26 -1.99 3.41
CA VAL A 198 -9.42 -1.56 2.62
C VAL A 198 -8.97 -0.92 1.31
N ASN A 199 -9.40 -1.48 0.19
CA ASN A 199 -9.21 -0.92 -1.15
C ASN A 199 -10.51 -0.26 -1.63
N LEU A 200 -10.54 1.06 -1.60
CA LEU A 200 -11.74 1.83 -1.94
C LEU A 200 -12.11 1.77 -3.43
N SER A 201 -11.22 1.29 -4.31
CA SER A 201 -11.50 1.15 -5.74
C SER A 201 -12.37 -0.07 -6.08
N VAL A 202 -12.59 -0.99 -5.13
CA VAL A 202 -13.30 -2.26 -5.36
C VAL A 202 -14.77 -2.19 -4.92
N GLY A 203 -15.21 -1.06 -4.42
CA GLY A 203 -16.61 -0.85 -4.02
C GLY A 203 -16.87 -1.13 -2.53
N GLY A 204 -18.11 -0.91 -2.10
CA GLY A 204 -18.50 -1.11 -0.70
C GLY A 204 -17.93 -0.07 0.26
N VAL A 205 -17.75 1.16 -0.20
CA VAL A 205 -17.25 2.28 0.60
C VAL A 205 -18.18 2.53 1.78
N LYS A 206 -17.65 2.34 3.00
CA LYS A 206 -18.34 2.66 4.25
C LYS A 206 -17.68 3.87 4.91
N PRO A 207 -18.39 4.62 5.75
CA PRO A 207 -17.78 5.63 6.60
C PRO A 207 -16.63 5.07 7.43
N LEU A 208 -15.55 5.85 7.59
CA LEU A 208 -14.37 5.46 8.35
C LEU A 208 -14.72 4.95 9.76
N ALA A 209 -15.64 5.64 10.41
CA ALA A 209 -16.11 5.28 11.76
C ALA A 209 -16.76 3.87 11.82
N GLU A 210 -17.39 3.42 10.74
CA GLU A 210 -17.97 2.06 10.69
C GLU A 210 -16.88 0.99 10.62
N TYR A 211 -15.82 1.20 9.85
CA TYR A 211 -14.67 0.29 9.83
C TYR A 211 -14.00 0.22 11.21
N ILE A 212 -13.76 1.38 11.83
CA ILE A 212 -13.14 1.47 13.15
C ILE A 212 -13.99 0.70 14.18
N ALA A 213 -15.31 0.94 14.21
CA ALA A 213 -16.20 0.27 15.14
C ALA A 213 -16.36 -1.23 14.88
N GLN A 214 -16.40 -1.63 13.60
CA GLN A 214 -16.59 -3.03 13.21
C GLN A 214 -15.40 -3.90 13.59
N TYR A 215 -14.18 -3.38 13.46
CA TYR A 215 -12.93 -4.15 13.64
C TYR A 215 -12.16 -3.78 14.90
N GLY A 216 -12.62 -2.79 15.68
CA GLY A 216 -11.91 -2.35 16.89
C GLY A 216 -10.54 -1.75 16.60
N CYS A 217 -10.44 -0.90 15.57
CA CYS A 217 -9.13 -0.39 15.13
C CYS A 217 -8.57 0.66 16.09
N ASP A 218 -7.29 0.52 16.43
CA ASP A 218 -6.54 1.42 17.31
C ASP A 218 -5.90 2.59 16.56
N GLY A 219 -5.71 2.44 15.24
CA GLY A 219 -5.10 3.46 14.39
C GLY A 219 -5.60 3.39 12.95
N VAL A 220 -5.33 4.46 12.20
CA VAL A 220 -5.67 4.55 10.77
C VAL A 220 -4.44 5.00 9.99
N LEU A 221 -4.14 4.26 8.93
CA LEU A 221 -3.15 4.61 7.93
C LEU A 221 -3.85 4.81 6.58
N ILE A 222 -3.55 5.91 5.90
CA ILE A 222 -3.96 6.16 4.53
C ILE A 222 -2.71 6.11 3.66
N MET A 223 -2.61 5.13 2.75
CA MET A 223 -1.46 4.97 1.88
C MET A 223 -1.87 4.84 0.42
N TYR A 224 -1.63 5.89 -0.32
CA TYR A 224 -1.97 6.01 -1.74
C TYR A 224 -0.82 6.61 -2.55
N ASN A 225 -0.71 6.22 -3.81
CA ASN A 225 0.09 6.97 -4.76
C ASN A 225 -0.67 8.24 -5.22
N GLY A 226 0.07 9.24 -5.72
CA GLY A 226 -0.51 10.55 -6.08
C GLY A 226 -1.56 10.47 -7.19
N GLU A 227 -1.42 9.57 -8.18
CA GLU A 227 -2.40 9.37 -9.26
C GLU A 227 -3.74 8.90 -8.69
N ASN A 228 -3.72 7.91 -7.80
CA ASN A 228 -4.94 7.38 -7.19
C ASN A 228 -5.61 8.37 -6.21
N ILE A 229 -4.86 9.27 -5.59
CA ILE A 229 -5.45 10.37 -4.80
C ILE A 229 -6.25 11.30 -5.72
N MET A 230 -5.70 11.65 -6.88
CA MET A 230 -6.37 12.55 -7.83
C MET A 230 -7.60 11.94 -8.50
N GLU A 231 -7.57 10.62 -8.75
CA GLU A 231 -8.61 9.95 -9.54
C GLU A 231 -9.72 9.32 -8.69
N ASN A 232 -9.54 9.23 -7.37
CA ASN A 232 -10.44 8.45 -6.50
C ASN A 232 -11.18 9.30 -5.48
N ASP A 233 -12.39 9.74 -5.83
CA ASP A 233 -13.29 10.47 -4.93
C ASP A 233 -13.77 9.62 -3.72
N ALA A 234 -13.54 8.30 -3.74
CA ALA A 234 -13.98 7.42 -2.67
C ALA A 234 -13.27 7.72 -1.34
N LEU A 235 -12.00 8.15 -1.38
CA LEU A 235 -11.26 8.52 -0.16
C LEU A 235 -11.96 9.70 0.55
N ALA A 236 -12.32 10.75 -0.19
CA ALA A 236 -13.07 11.87 0.36
C ALA A 236 -14.42 11.42 0.93
N SER A 237 -15.10 10.50 0.25
CA SER A 237 -16.42 9.97 0.68
C SER A 237 -16.35 9.18 1.98
N VAL A 238 -15.24 8.49 2.24
CA VAL A 238 -15.02 7.74 3.49
C VAL A 238 -14.75 8.66 4.67
N ILE A 239 -13.99 9.73 4.45
CA ILE A 239 -13.57 10.68 5.49
C ILE A 239 -14.68 11.69 5.80
N TYR A 240 -15.30 12.26 4.76
CA TYR A 240 -16.35 13.26 4.91
C TYR A 240 -17.72 12.60 5.03
N GLN A 241 -18.19 12.41 6.26
CA GLN A 241 -19.62 12.24 6.48
C GLN A 241 -20.32 13.56 6.15
N LYS A 242 -21.15 13.61 5.10
CA LYS A 242 -22.12 14.71 4.96
C LYS A 242 -22.92 14.75 6.26
N LYS A 243 -22.81 15.84 7.03
CA LYS A 243 -23.73 16.09 8.15
C LYS A 243 -25.13 15.95 7.58
N GLN A 244 -25.88 14.93 8.00
CA GLN A 244 -27.31 14.88 7.69
C GLN A 244 -27.91 16.19 8.23
N PRO A 245 -28.73 16.90 7.45
CA PRO A 245 -29.45 18.06 7.98
C PRO A 245 -30.21 17.58 9.21
N LYS A 246 -30.02 18.27 10.35
CA LYS A 246 -30.86 18.04 11.54
C LYS A 246 -32.30 18.10 11.07
N GLN A 247 -33.07 17.02 11.28
CA GLN A 247 -34.50 17.11 11.21
C GLN A 247 -34.88 18.21 12.23
N GLU A 248 -35.28 19.36 11.72
CA GLU A 248 -35.96 20.35 12.57
C GLU A 248 -37.22 19.66 13.07
N ASP A 249 -37.29 19.53 14.39
CA ASP A 249 -38.48 19.06 15.07
C ASP A 249 -39.69 19.92 14.63
N ALA A 250 -40.55 19.33 13.80
CA ALA A 250 -41.82 19.90 13.49
C ALA A 250 -42.69 19.85 14.77
N GLN A 251 -42.79 21.01 15.42
CA GLN A 251 -43.82 21.28 16.42
C GLN A 251 -45.15 21.61 15.73
#